data_418eedf8b437e08e08af6c632d9e5484
#
_entry.id   418eedf8b437e08e08af6c632d9e5484
#
_cell.length_a   1.000
_cell.length_b   1.000
_cell.length_c   1.000
_cell.angle_alpha   90.00
_cell.angle_beta   90.00
_cell.angle_gamma   90.00
#
_symmetry.space_group_name_H-M   'P 1'
#
loop_
_entity.id
_entity.type
_entity.pdbx_description
1 polymer ?
#
loop_
_entity_poly.entity_id
_entity_poly.type
_entity_poly.pdbx_seq_one_letter_code
_entity_poly.pdbx_strand_id
1 'polypeptide(L)'
;MRILTTIAAILVATTAIADQAVEVTPTAATPVISGAVNLDFAETTANKTAGTMGIELDIDAGDVATVDLDFKATDGNSLTLDTWTVGTTIGAVGLAFGDDNGLLPETGANTAADGTLAKPAMTESVALSFGNASVAVGLSNWTTDVSEVSNLQGAYTVDAGIADVTASADYNRTTENTVLGAEVAGIDLGAMTAGGMATYDTDAQDWAFEGSVAVSGLEAYINGSDDNKLQHIGGEYTLNYAGAELSAGIDYDTDSKDWSPMAGISFNF
;
A
#
# COMPACT_ATOMS: atom_id res chain seq x y z
N MET A 1 -25.39 -7.04 15.91
CA MET A 1 -25.38 -6.56 17.29
C MET A 1 -24.09 -6.88 18.08
N ARG A 2 -23.39 -8.00 17.83
CA ARG A 2 -22.13 -8.33 18.52
C ARG A 2 -20.90 -7.54 18.03
N ILE A 3 -20.86 -7.13 16.77
CA ILE A 3 -19.72 -6.41 16.15
C ILE A 3 -19.70 -4.94 16.59
N LEU A 4 -20.87 -4.28 16.69
CA LEU A 4 -20.95 -2.94 17.27
C LEU A 4 -20.43 -2.89 18.72
N THR A 5 -20.62 -3.98 19.48
CA THR A 5 -20.11 -4.09 20.85
C THR A 5 -18.58 -4.21 20.87
N THR A 6 -17.98 -4.83 19.85
CA THR A 6 -16.52 -4.97 19.74
C THR A 6 -15.87 -3.66 19.30
N ILE A 7 -16.44 -2.96 18.32
CA ILE A 7 -15.96 -1.62 17.88
C ILE A 7 -16.14 -0.61 19.02
N ALA A 8 -17.27 -0.64 19.71
CA ALA A 8 -17.50 0.19 20.91
C ALA A 8 -16.53 -0.16 22.04
N ALA A 9 -16.15 -1.43 22.20
CA ALA A 9 -15.17 -1.86 23.20
C ALA A 9 -13.75 -1.39 22.86
N ILE A 10 -13.37 -1.37 21.58
CA ILE A 10 -12.09 -0.82 21.14
C ILE A 10 -12.09 0.71 21.31
N LEU A 11 -13.18 1.38 20.94
CA LEU A 11 -13.31 2.84 21.15
C LEU A 11 -13.32 3.22 22.65
N VAL A 12 -13.96 2.43 23.49
CA VAL A 12 -13.96 2.62 24.95
C VAL A 12 -12.60 2.30 25.56
N ALA A 13 -11.87 1.33 25.04
CA ALA A 13 -10.51 1.05 25.48
C ALA A 13 -9.55 2.20 25.12
N THR A 14 -9.70 2.80 23.93
CA THR A 14 -8.91 3.98 23.55
C THR A 14 -9.27 5.23 24.36
N THR A 15 -10.54 5.43 24.73
CA THR A 15 -10.93 6.53 25.62
C THR A 15 -10.48 6.31 27.07
N ALA A 16 -10.39 5.06 27.55
CA ALA A 16 -9.86 4.77 28.89
C ALA A 16 -8.33 4.97 28.99
N ILE A 17 -7.60 4.85 27.86
CA ILE A 17 -6.18 5.21 27.79
C ILE A 17 -6.01 6.74 27.70
N ALA A 18 -6.94 7.45 27.07
CA ALA A 18 -6.93 8.91 26.96
C ALA A 18 -7.22 9.65 28.27
N ASP A 19 -7.76 8.97 29.29
CA ASP A 19 -8.01 9.57 30.62
C ASP A 19 -6.73 9.67 31.50
N GLN A 20 -5.61 9.18 31.01
CA GLN A 20 -4.29 9.62 31.41
C GLN A 20 -3.96 10.87 30.61
N ALA A 21 -4.54 12.02 30.99
CA ALA A 21 -4.27 13.30 30.36
C ALA A 21 -2.77 13.61 30.40
N VAL A 22 -2.05 13.13 29.41
CA VAL A 22 -0.84 13.79 28.96
C VAL A 22 -1.33 15.09 28.33
N GLU A 23 -1.10 16.19 29.01
CA GLU A 23 -1.29 17.51 28.45
C GLU A 23 -0.30 17.66 27.28
N VAL A 24 -0.68 17.10 26.10
CA VAL A 24 0.04 17.32 24.86
C VAL A 24 -0.30 18.76 24.48
N THR A 25 0.56 19.67 24.90
CA THR A 25 0.55 21.02 24.32
C THR A 25 1.05 20.81 22.88
N PRO A 26 0.21 20.89 21.85
CA PRO A 26 0.68 20.75 20.49
C PRO A 26 1.65 21.90 20.23
N THR A 27 2.92 21.58 20.07
CA THR A 27 3.87 22.54 19.52
C THR A 27 3.43 22.68 18.07
N ALA A 28 2.89 23.85 17.73
CA ALA A 28 2.48 24.13 16.35
C ALA A 28 3.71 23.99 15.44
N ALA A 29 3.88 22.81 14.87
CA ALA A 29 4.88 22.60 13.84
C ALA A 29 4.44 23.42 12.61
N THR A 30 5.39 24.05 11.94
CA THR A 30 5.11 24.63 10.64
C THR A 30 4.86 23.45 9.68
N PRO A 31 3.69 23.37 9.02
CA PRO A 31 3.45 22.29 8.08
C PRO A 31 4.54 22.25 7.01
N VAL A 32 5.04 21.06 6.74
CA VAL A 32 5.94 20.80 5.62
C VAL A 32 5.08 20.26 4.49
N ILE A 33 5.26 20.83 3.31
CA ILE A 33 4.63 20.35 2.09
C ILE A 33 5.74 19.77 1.24
N SER A 34 5.59 18.54 0.86
CA SER A 34 6.45 17.79 -0.06
C SER A 34 5.59 17.06 -1.07
N GLY A 35 6.20 16.45 -2.04
CA GLY A 35 5.48 15.66 -3.01
C GLY A 35 6.36 15.23 -4.16
N ALA A 36 5.75 14.54 -5.12
CA ALA A 36 6.40 14.07 -6.32
C ALA A 36 5.53 14.33 -7.55
N VAL A 37 6.16 14.46 -8.69
CA VAL A 37 5.52 14.39 -10.01
C VAL A 37 6.15 13.23 -10.76
N ASN A 38 5.34 12.23 -11.08
CA ASN A 38 5.75 11.00 -11.74
C ASN A 38 5.22 10.97 -13.17
N LEU A 39 6.06 10.57 -14.10
CA LEU A 39 5.68 10.31 -15.50
C LEU A 39 6.16 8.91 -15.85
N ASP A 40 5.22 8.02 -16.12
CA ASP A 40 5.50 6.63 -16.42
C ASP A 40 5.05 6.32 -17.85
N PHE A 41 5.85 5.52 -18.54
CA PHE A 41 5.59 5.07 -19.89
C PHE A 41 5.74 3.55 -19.95
N ALA A 42 4.71 2.88 -20.42
CA ALA A 42 4.73 1.43 -20.64
C ALA A 42 4.19 1.07 -22.02
N GLU A 43 4.71 0.02 -22.60
CA GLU A 43 4.15 -0.53 -23.84
C GLU A 43 2.88 -1.33 -23.50
N THR A 44 1.80 -1.02 -24.21
CA THR A 44 0.55 -1.76 -24.11
C THR A 44 0.52 -2.88 -25.16
N THR A 45 -0.33 -3.88 -24.96
CA THR A 45 -0.52 -5.06 -25.82
C THR A 45 -0.81 -4.78 -27.31
N ALA A 46 -0.88 -3.52 -27.71
CA ALA A 46 -1.18 -3.08 -29.09
C ALA A 46 0.00 -2.38 -29.78
N ASN A 47 1.23 -2.58 -29.33
CA ASN A 47 2.42 -1.81 -29.79
C ASN A 47 2.20 -0.30 -29.67
N LYS A 48 1.55 0.13 -28.62
CA LYS A 48 1.33 1.54 -28.29
C LYS A 48 1.96 1.81 -26.93
N THR A 49 2.62 2.93 -26.81
CA THR A 49 3.08 3.43 -25.51
C THR A 49 1.95 4.21 -24.87
N ALA A 50 1.53 3.80 -23.69
CA ALA A 50 0.67 4.58 -22.83
C ALA A 50 1.53 5.36 -21.83
N GLY A 51 1.12 6.57 -21.50
CA GLY A 51 1.74 7.39 -20.47
C GLY A 51 0.74 7.66 -19.36
N THR A 52 1.21 7.58 -18.11
CA THR A 52 0.47 8.02 -16.93
C THR A 52 1.23 9.15 -16.26
N MET A 53 0.51 10.07 -15.66
CA MET A 53 1.08 11.12 -14.83
C MET A 53 0.48 11.02 -13.43
N GLY A 54 1.34 10.90 -12.44
CA GLY A 54 0.98 10.97 -11.03
C GLY A 54 1.45 12.30 -10.42
N ILE A 55 0.70 12.84 -9.49
CA ILE A 55 1.10 13.91 -8.61
C ILE A 55 0.78 13.47 -7.20
N GLU A 56 1.80 13.33 -6.38
CA GLU A 56 1.70 13.07 -4.96
C GLU A 56 1.90 14.37 -4.19
N LEU A 57 1.09 14.61 -3.19
CA LEU A 57 1.18 15.77 -2.32
C LEU A 57 1.05 15.35 -0.85
N ASP A 58 2.14 15.50 -0.12
CA ASP A 58 2.21 15.23 1.31
C ASP A 58 2.18 16.51 2.10
N ILE A 59 1.35 16.58 3.10
CA ILE A 59 1.30 17.67 4.07
C ILE A 59 1.53 17.07 5.45
N ASP A 60 2.68 17.37 6.03
CA ASP A 60 3.04 16.95 7.38
C ASP A 60 2.94 18.15 8.34
N ALA A 61 1.99 18.10 9.24
CA ALA A 61 1.81 19.08 10.33
C ALA A 61 2.41 18.59 11.67
N GLY A 62 3.38 17.69 11.62
CA GLY A 62 4.04 17.09 12.76
C GLY A 62 3.09 16.16 13.52
N ASP A 63 3.09 16.28 14.87
CA ASP A 63 2.26 15.42 15.73
C ASP A 63 0.74 15.69 15.61
N VAL A 64 0.33 16.66 14.78
CA VAL A 64 -1.08 17.06 14.68
C VAL A 64 -1.80 16.25 13.61
N ALA A 65 -1.28 16.23 12.40
CA ALA A 65 -1.87 15.50 11.28
C ALA A 65 -0.90 15.35 10.12
N THR A 66 -1.11 14.29 9.34
CA THR A 66 -0.57 14.11 7.99
C THR A 66 -1.73 14.07 6.99
N VAL A 67 -1.49 14.52 5.77
CA VAL A 67 -2.44 14.40 4.66
C VAL A 67 -1.66 13.99 3.43
N ASP A 68 -2.03 12.87 2.85
CA ASP A 68 -1.45 12.34 1.63
C ASP A 68 -2.51 12.35 0.54
N LEU A 69 -2.20 12.91 -0.61
CA LEU A 69 -3.11 13.04 -1.74
C LEU A 69 -2.41 12.61 -3.02
N ASP A 70 -2.93 11.58 -3.66
CA ASP A 70 -2.46 11.13 -4.97
C ASP A 70 -3.44 11.52 -6.05
N PHE A 71 -2.91 12.10 -7.11
CA PHE A 71 -3.67 12.44 -8.30
C PHE A 71 -3.09 11.70 -9.49
N LYS A 72 -3.94 11.15 -10.32
CA LYS A 72 -3.57 10.40 -11.50
C LYS A 72 -4.25 10.95 -12.74
N ALA A 73 -3.50 11.04 -13.82
CA ALA A 73 -4.03 11.30 -15.16
C ALA A 73 -3.58 10.19 -16.11
N THR A 74 -4.54 9.59 -16.78
CA THR A 74 -4.30 8.61 -17.83
C THR A 74 -4.67 9.26 -19.16
N ASP A 75 -3.82 9.10 -20.17
CA ASP A 75 -4.00 9.66 -21.51
C ASP A 75 -4.14 11.20 -21.58
N GLY A 76 -3.67 11.90 -20.57
CA GLY A 76 -3.56 13.38 -20.55
C GLY A 76 -4.88 14.14 -20.51
N ASN A 77 -6.02 13.49 -20.25
CA ASN A 77 -7.34 14.12 -20.39
C ASN A 77 -7.87 14.79 -19.12
N SER A 78 -7.56 14.28 -17.96
CA SER A 78 -7.96 14.91 -16.67
C SER A 78 -7.12 14.38 -15.53
N LEU A 79 -6.77 15.25 -14.61
CA LEU A 79 -6.18 14.87 -13.33
C LEU A 79 -7.33 14.58 -12.36
N THR A 80 -7.35 13.39 -11.80
CA THR A 80 -8.34 12.95 -10.82
C THR A 80 -7.65 12.57 -9.52
N LEU A 81 -8.28 12.79 -8.38
CA LEU A 81 -7.83 12.25 -7.11
C LEU A 81 -7.95 10.72 -7.20
N ASP A 82 -6.84 10.03 -7.03
CA ASP A 82 -6.74 8.57 -7.08
C ASP A 82 -6.86 8.00 -5.68
N THR A 83 -5.95 8.38 -4.78
CA THR A 83 -5.99 7.99 -3.37
C THR A 83 -5.83 9.19 -2.44
N TRP A 84 -6.29 9.03 -1.21
CA TRP A 84 -6.11 10.04 -0.17
C TRP A 84 -6.11 9.41 1.21
N THR A 85 -5.29 9.96 2.09
CA THR A 85 -5.24 9.57 3.51
C THR A 85 -5.04 10.78 4.40
N VAL A 86 -5.73 10.80 5.51
CA VAL A 86 -5.54 11.76 6.60
C VAL A 86 -5.19 10.99 7.87
N GLY A 87 -4.01 11.25 8.41
CA GLY A 87 -3.49 10.57 9.59
C GLY A 87 -3.25 11.50 10.76
N THR A 88 -3.27 10.96 11.97
CA THR A 88 -2.83 11.62 13.20
C THR A 88 -2.34 10.60 14.21
N THR A 89 -1.53 11.05 15.16
CA THR A 89 -1.06 10.19 16.26
C THR A 89 -1.54 10.75 17.59
N ILE A 90 -2.18 9.92 18.40
CA ILE A 90 -2.66 10.27 19.74
C ILE A 90 -1.93 9.39 20.76
N GLY A 91 -0.87 9.93 21.36
CA GLY A 91 0.02 9.16 22.23
C GLY A 91 0.76 8.08 21.46
N ALA A 92 0.49 6.81 21.76
CA ALA A 92 1.08 5.65 21.07
C ALA A 92 0.15 5.04 20.00
N VAL A 93 -0.98 5.68 19.70
CA VAL A 93 -1.97 5.18 18.77
C VAL A 93 -1.95 6.04 17.51
N GLY A 94 -1.66 5.44 16.37
CA GLY A 94 -1.89 6.05 15.06
C GLY A 94 -3.35 5.86 14.64
N LEU A 95 -3.92 6.88 14.04
CA LEU A 95 -5.26 6.87 13.46
C LEU A 95 -5.14 7.41 12.03
N ALA A 96 -5.65 6.69 11.07
CA ALA A 96 -5.74 7.12 9.67
C ALA A 96 -7.16 6.94 9.13
N PHE A 97 -7.54 7.83 8.22
CA PHE A 97 -8.80 7.78 7.50
C PHE A 97 -8.54 8.09 6.03
N GLY A 98 -9.06 7.28 5.13
CA GLY A 98 -8.84 7.44 3.69
C GLY A 98 -9.22 6.19 2.91
N ASP A 99 -8.87 6.17 1.66
CA ASP A 99 -9.12 5.07 0.74
C ASP A 99 -7.89 4.15 0.53
N ASP A 100 -6.74 4.50 1.11
CA ASP A 100 -5.50 3.71 1.03
C ASP A 100 -4.97 3.28 2.40
N ASN A 101 -5.80 2.65 3.22
CA ASN A 101 -5.40 2.12 4.52
C ASN A 101 -5.44 0.58 4.56
N GLY A 102 -5.21 -0.08 3.45
CA GLY A 102 -5.15 -1.54 3.37
C GLY A 102 -3.97 -2.10 4.15
N LEU A 103 -4.20 -3.23 4.84
CA LEU A 103 -3.19 -3.92 5.66
C LEU A 103 -2.72 -5.24 5.04
N LEU A 104 -3.28 -5.65 3.93
CA LEU A 104 -2.77 -6.77 3.15
C LEU A 104 -1.56 -6.33 2.32
N PRO A 105 -0.57 -7.19 2.11
CA PRO A 105 0.56 -6.86 1.27
C PRO A 105 0.10 -6.58 -0.17
N GLU A 106 0.70 -5.57 -0.76
CA GLU A 106 0.51 -5.17 -2.15
C GLU A 106 1.78 -5.44 -2.95
N THR A 107 1.62 -5.71 -4.24
CA THR A 107 2.77 -5.72 -5.15
C THR A 107 3.39 -4.32 -5.18
N GLY A 108 4.61 -4.19 -4.66
CA GLY A 108 5.26 -2.89 -4.54
C GLY A 108 6.34 -2.65 -5.59
N ALA A 109 6.73 -3.68 -6.31
CA ALA A 109 7.96 -3.63 -7.07
C ALA A 109 7.78 -3.01 -8.46
N ASN A 110 6.58 -3.05 -9.06
CA ASN A 110 6.48 -2.58 -10.45
C ASN A 110 5.04 -2.45 -10.94
N THR A 111 4.77 -1.39 -11.70
CA THR A 111 3.47 -1.12 -12.33
C THR A 111 3.04 -2.18 -13.35
N ALA A 112 3.97 -2.92 -13.94
CA ALA A 112 3.65 -4.02 -14.87
C ALA A 112 3.23 -5.30 -14.15
N ALA A 113 3.67 -5.50 -12.91
CA ALA A 113 3.29 -6.63 -12.06
C ALA A 113 2.00 -6.38 -11.25
N ASP A 114 1.50 -5.17 -11.34
CA ASP A 114 0.33 -4.70 -10.62
C ASP A 114 -0.89 -5.57 -10.95
N GLY A 115 -1.44 -6.23 -9.93
CA GLY A 115 -2.65 -7.05 -10.07
C GLY A 115 -2.50 -8.54 -9.80
N THR A 116 -1.30 -9.05 -9.54
CA THR A 116 -1.10 -10.47 -9.21
C THR A 116 -1.57 -10.80 -7.80
N LEU A 117 -1.34 -9.90 -6.85
CA LEU A 117 -1.89 -10.01 -5.50
C LEU A 117 -3.21 -9.26 -5.45
N ALA A 118 -4.31 -9.99 -5.35
CA ALA A 118 -5.62 -9.38 -5.18
C ALA A 118 -5.69 -8.71 -3.80
N LYS A 119 -5.55 -7.39 -3.78
CA LYS A 119 -5.91 -6.59 -2.61
C LYS A 119 -7.42 -6.42 -2.61
N PRO A 120 -8.13 -6.85 -1.56
CA PRO A 120 -9.53 -6.49 -1.41
C PRO A 120 -9.66 -4.97 -1.38
N ALA A 121 -10.41 -4.41 -2.30
CA ALA A 121 -10.61 -2.97 -2.37
C ALA A 121 -11.23 -2.45 -1.08
N MET A 122 -10.50 -1.62 -0.37
CA MET A 122 -11.02 -0.82 0.74
C MET A 122 -11.26 0.57 0.20
N THR A 123 -12.51 0.87 -0.15
CA THR A 123 -12.85 2.16 -0.77
C THR A 123 -12.65 3.32 0.18
N GLU A 124 -13.17 3.26 1.38
CA GLU A 124 -12.86 4.19 2.46
C GLU A 124 -12.69 3.40 3.74
N SER A 125 -11.74 3.78 4.56
CA SER A 125 -11.41 3.01 5.75
C SER A 125 -10.94 3.87 6.90
N VAL A 126 -11.06 3.32 8.09
CA VAL A 126 -10.45 3.84 9.31
C VAL A 126 -9.43 2.81 9.77
N ALA A 127 -8.17 3.22 9.86
CA ALA A 127 -7.10 2.38 10.38
C ALA A 127 -6.62 2.87 11.75
N LEU A 128 -6.28 1.94 12.60
CA LEU A 128 -5.67 2.16 13.90
C LEU A 128 -4.38 1.35 13.98
N SER A 129 -3.30 1.97 14.41
CA SER A 129 -2.03 1.30 14.66
C SER A 129 -1.60 1.47 16.11
N PHE A 130 -1.06 0.42 16.71
CA PHE A 130 -0.52 0.43 18.06
C PHE A 130 0.70 -0.51 18.14
N GLY A 131 1.87 0.07 18.26
CA GLY A 131 3.11 -0.70 18.20
C GLY A 131 3.19 -1.50 16.90
N ASN A 132 3.29 -2.80 17.02
CA ASN A 132 3.42 -3.73 15.89
C ASN A 132 2.08 -4.23 15.34
N ALA A 133 0.96 -3.80 15.90
CA ALA A 133 -0.37 -4.23 15.50
C ALA A 133 -1.12 -3.11 14.80
N SER A 134 -1.85 -3.46 13.75
CA SER A 134 -2.74 -2.55 13.03
C SER A 134 -4.09 -3.22 12.77
N VAL A 135 -5.15 -2.43 12.76
CA VAL A 135 -6.50 -2.86 12.40
C VAL A 135 -7.11 -1.80 11.50
N ALA A 136 -7.73 -2.22 10.41
CA ALA A 136 -8.47 -1.32 9.53
C ALA A 136 -9.92 -1.81 9.33
N VAL A 137 -10.83 -0.87 9.20
CA VAL A 137 -12.25 -1.12 8.97
C VAL A 137 -12.66 -0.38 7.70
N GLY A 138 -12.99 -1.13 6.66
CA GLY A 138 -13.53 -0.59 5.43
C GLY A 138 -15.00 -0.23 5.56
N LEU A 139 -15.39 0.89 4.97
CA LEU A 139 -16.75 1.44 5.00
C LEU A 139 -17.33 1.38 3.58
N SER A 140 -18.48 0.73 3.40
CA SER A 140 -19.09 0.59 2.06
C SER A 140 -19.67 1.90 1.54
N ASN A 141 -20.05 2.82 2.43
CA ASN A 141 -20.77 4.03 2.05
C ASN A 141 -20.69 5.10 3.14
N TRP A 142 -19.50 5.59 3.41
CA TRP A 142 -19.25 6.52 4.51
C TRP A 142 -20.01 7.86 4.39
N THR A 143 -20.39 8.24 3.17
CA THR A 143 -21.13 9.50 2.94
C THR A 143 -22.60 9.41 3.27
N THR A 144 -23.19 8.22 3.26
CA THR A 144 -24.62 8.01 3.50
C THR A 144 -24.92 7.11 4.70
N ASP A 145 -24.08 6.12 4.97
CA ASP A 145 -24.23 5.20 6.10
C ASP A 145 -22.87 4.64 6.58
N VAL A 146 -22.25 5.31 7.52
CA VAL A 146 -20.99 4.88 8.15
C VAL A 146 -21.11 3.58 8.97
N SER A 147 -22.30 3.04 9.14
CA SER A 147 -22.50 1.78 9.85
C SER A 147 -22.32 0.54 8.96
N GLU A 148 -22.25 0.73 7.65
CA GLU A 148 -21.99 -0.36 6.70
C GLU A 148 -20.51 -0.66 6.60
N VAL A 149 -20.06 -1.63 7.39
CA VAL A 149 -18.70 -2.17 7.34
C VAL A 149 -18.62 -3.18 6.19
N SER A 150 -17.72 -2.93 5.23
CA SER A 150 -17.43 -3.84 4.13
C SER A 150 -16.38 -4.88 4.51
N ASN A 151 -15.27 -4.41 5.06
CA ASN A 151 -14.10 -5.23 5.37
C ASN A 151 -13.62 -4.98 6.79
N LEU A 152 -12.98 -5.99 7.36
CA LEU A 152 -12.23 -5.89 8.61
C LEU A 152 -10.84 -6.48 8.36
N GLN A 153 -9.81 -5.67 8.50
CA GLN A 153 -8.43 -6.10 8.34
C GLN A 153 -7.66 -6.03 9.65
N GLY A 154 -6.67 -6.89 9.77
CA GLY A 154 -5.71 -6.87 10.87
C GLY A 154 -4.33 -7.27 10.36
N ALA A 155 -3.29 -6.64 10.89
CA ALA A 155 -1.91 -6.97 10.62
C ALA A 155 -1.07 -6.94 11.90
N TYR A 156 -0.01 -7.74 11.90
CA TYR A 156 0.98 -7.77 12.96
C TYR A 156 2.38 -7.95 12.37
N THR A 157 3.27 -7.01 12.66
CA THR A 157 4.66 -7.02 12.18
C THR A 157 5.61 -7.42 13.28
N VAL A 158 6.57 -8.25 12.98
CA VAL A 158 7.65 -8.69 13.89
C VAL A 158 8.98 -8.32 13.25
N ASP A 159 9.79 -7.55 13.98
CA ASP A 159 11.19 -7.38 13.64
C ASP A 159 11.95 -8.68 13.98
N ALA A 160 12.41 -9.39 12.97
CA ALA A 160 13.20 -10.61 13.10
C ALA A 160 14.73 -10.31 13.12
N GLY A 161 15.13 -9.04 13.17
CA GLY A 161 16.51 -8.59 13.25
C GLY A 161 17.24 -8.51 11.90
N ILE A 162 16.87 -9.36 10.94
CA ILE A 162 17.40 -9.32 9.56
C ILE A 162 16.32 -8.91 8.55
N ALA A 163 15.08 -8.86 8.98
CA ALA A 163 13.92 -8.53 8.15
C ALA A 163 12.70 -8.24 9.04
N ASP A 164 11.77 -7.49 8.52
CA ASP A 164 10.44 -7.37 9.08
C ASP A 164 9.52 -8.45 8.50
N VAL A 165 8.77 -9.12 9.36
CA VAL A 165 7.80 -10.14 9.00
C VAL A 165 6.41 -9.68 9.39
N THR A 166 5.55 -9.48 8.43
CA THR A 166 4.15 -9.08 8.65
C THR A 166 3.21 -10.24 8.30
N ALA A 167 2.29 -10.53 9.20
CA ALA A 167 1.15 -11.39 8.91
C ALA A 167 -0.12 -10.53 8.95
N SER A 168 -0.99 -10.71 7.96
CA SER A 168 -2.22 -9.94 7.83
C SER A 168 -3.41 -10.82 7.46
N ALA A 169 -4.60 -10.31 7.69
CA ALA A 169 -5.84 -10.94 7.27
C ALA A 169 -6.89 -9.89 6.94
N ASP A 170 -7.68 -10.13 5.91
CA ASP A 170 -8.88 -9.38 5.55
C ASP A 170 -10.10 -10.29 5.63
N TYR A 171 -11.16 -9.81 6.25
CA TYR A 171 -12.46 -10.44 6.23
C TYR A 171 -13.46 -9.52 5.52
N ASN A 172 -13.90 -9.93 4.34
CA ASN A 172 -14.96 -9.25 3.60
C ASN A 172 -16.32 -9.72 4.12
N ARG A 173 -17.07 -8.81 4.70
CA ARG A 173 -18.37 -9.12 5.32
C ARG A 173 -19.48 -9.40 4.30
N THR A 174 -19.37 -8.83 3.10
CA THR A 174 -20.40 -8.98 2.06
C THR A 174 -20.32 -10.34 1.39
N THR A 175 -19.13 -10.81 1.11
CA THR A 175 -18.89 -12.12 0.49
C THR A 175 -18.61 -13.22 1.52
N GLU A 176 -18.44 -12.86 2.80
CA GLU A 176 -18.03 -13.77 3.89
C GLU A 176 -16.67 -14.43 3.62
N ASN A 177 -15.86 -13.87 2.73
CA ASN A 177 -14.55 -14.37 2.33
C ASN A 177 -13.44 -13.86 3.26
N THR A 178 -12.38 -14.65 3.42
CA THR A 178 -11.17 -14.28 4.14
C THR A 178 -9.95 -14.41 3.23
N VAL A 179 -9.15 -13.34 3.17
CA VAL A 179 -7.84 -13.36 2.53
C VAL A 179 -6.77 -13.25 3.60
N LEU A 180 -5.79 -14.14 3.57
CA LEU A 180 -4.62 -14.13 4.45
C LEU A 180 -3.45 -13.54 3.70
N GLY A 181 -2.63 -12.73 4.36
CA GLY A 181 -1.42 -12.14 3.81
C GLY A 181 -0.20 -12.43 4.66
N ALA A 182 0.94 -12.55 4.02
CA ALA A 182 2.24 -12.63 4.66
C ALA A 182 3.27 -11.87 3.84
N GLU A 183 4.12 -11.11 4.51
CA GLU A 183 5.19 -10.34 3.90
C GLU A 183 6.48 -10.51 4.69
N VAL A 184 7.60 -10.58 3.98
CA VAL A 184 8.93 -10.46 4.54
C VAL A 184 9.64 -9.34 3.80
N ALA A 185 9.88 -8.24 4.49
CA ALA A 185 10.47 -7.04 3.90
C ALA A 185 11.88 -6.79 4.43
N GLY A 186 12.73 -6.21 3.57
CA GLY A 186 14.01 -5.66 3.98
C GLY A 186 15.05 -6.69 4.44
N ILE A 187 15.04 -7.92 3.89
CA ILE A 187 16.08 -8.90 4.19
C ILE A 187 17.43 -8.32 3.76
N ASP A 188 18.23 -7.93 4.75
CA ASP A 188 19.57 -7.36 4.50
C ASP A 188 20.57 -8.50 4.23
N LEU A 189 21.06 -8.55 2.98
CA LEU A 189 22.09 -9.48 2.51
C LEU A 189 23.44 -8.76 2.29
N GLY A 190 23.64 -7.61 2.91
CA GLY A 190 24.82 -6.76 2.81
C GLY A 190 24.77 -5.79 1.64
N ALA A 191 25.22 -6.19 0.45
CA ALA A 191 25.16 -5.32 -0.74
C ALA A 191 23.79 -5.40 -1.45
N MET A 192 22.93 -6.30 -1.03
CA MET A 192 21.61 -6.56 -1.62
C MET A 192 20.54 -6.53 -0.55
N THR A 193 19.33 -6.17 -0.95
CA THR A 193 18.12 -6.38 -0.15
C THR A 193 17.20 -7.34 -0.88
N ALA A 194 16.45 -8.13 -0.14
CA ALA A 194 15.44 -9.02 -0.69
C ALA A 194 14.13 -8.87 0.06
N GLY A 195 13.03 -9.20 -0.59
CA GLY A 195 11.72 -9.21 0.01
C GLY A 195 10.82 -10.21 -0.70
N GLY A 196 9.66 -10.44 -0.10
CA GLY A 196 8.65 -11.26 -0.73
C GLY A 196 7.35 -11.22 0.04
N MET A 197 6.27 -11.44 -0.66
CA MET A 197 4.94 -11.43 -0.10
C MET A 197 4.07 -12.51 -0.74
N ALA A 198 3.03 -12.92 -0.03
CA ALA A 198 2.05 -13.85 -0.54
C ALA A 198 0.68 -13.57 0.05
N THR A 199 -0.36 -13.85 -0.72
CA THR A 199 -1.75 -13.87 -0.25
C THR A 199 -2.41 -15.20 -0.54
N TYR A 200 -3.42 -15.55 0.25
CA TYR A 200 -4.22 -16.74 0.09
C TYR A 200 -5.70 -16.41 0.31
N ASP A 201 -6.50 -16.59 -0.71
CA ASP A 201 -7.95 -16.48 -0.66
C ASP A 201 -8.56 -17.81 -0.19
N THR A 202 -9.28 -17.80 0.93
CA THR A 202 -9.79 -19.05 1.55
C THR A 202 -11.01 -19.62 0.81
N ASP A 203 -11.79 -18.79 0.12
CA ASP A 203 -12.97 -19.22 -0.62
C ASP A 203 -12.60 -19.74 -2.01
N ALA A 204 -11.83 -18.94 -2.76
CA ALA A 204 -11.33 -19.35 -4.06
C ALA A 204 -10.29 -20.47 -3.95
N GLN A 205 -9.65 -20.61 -2.80
CA GLN A 205 -8.50 -21.48 -2.54
C GLN A 205 -7.30 -21.15 -3.45
N ASP A 206 -7.21 -19.89 -3.83
CA ASP A 206 -6.16 -19.36 -4.70
C ASP A 206 -5.08 -18.67 -3.86
N TRP A 207 -3.86 -18.71 -4.36
CA TRP A 207 -2.73 -18.01 -3.78
C TRP A 207 -2.04 -17.14 -4.84
N ALA A 208 -1.43 -16.08 -4.39
CA ALA A 208 -0.56 -15.25 -5.20
C ALA A 208 0.70 -14.90 -4.41
N PHE A 209 1.80 -14.64 -5.10
CA PHE A 209 3.08 -14.29 -4.49
C PHE A 209 3.87 -13.29 -5.33
N GLU A 210 4.72 -12.57 -4.66
CA GLU A 210 5.78 -11.76 -5.26
C GLU A 210 7.08 -11.96 -4.50
N GLY A 211 8.21 -11.88 -5.18
CA GLY A 211 9.54 -11.83 -4.58
C GLY A 211 10.43 -10.90 -5.35
N SER A 212 11.25 -10.11 -4.64
CA SER A 212 12.20 -9.20 -5.26
C SER A 212 13.57 -9.24 -4.61
N VAL A 213 14.57 -8.82 -5.38
CA VAL A 213 15.95 -8.62 -4.94
C VAL A 213 16.45 -7.32 -5.55
N ALA A 214 16.98 -6.42 -4.71
CA ALA A 214 17.52 -5.15 -5.15
C ALA A 214 19.01 -5.02 -4.82
N VAL A 215 19.78 -4.43 -5.74
CA VAL A 215 21.21 -4.11 -5.57
C VAL A 215 21.59 -2.86 -6.35
N SER A 216 22.06 -1.84 -5.66
CA SER A 216 22.61 -0.61 -6.29
C SER A 216 21.70 0.00 -7.37
N GLY A 217 20.39 0.12 -7.09
CA GLY A 217 19.41 0.69 -8.01
C GLY A 217 18.86 -0.29 -9.06
N LEU A 218 19.40 -1.51 -9.15
CA LEU A 218 18.81 -2.58 -9.94
C LEU A 218 17.89 -3.42 -9.04
N GLU A 219 16.65 -3.58 -9.43
CA GLU A 219 15.71 -4.52 -8.84
C GLU A 219 15.34 -5.59 -9.86
N ALA A 220 15.28 -6.84 -9.40
CA ALA A 220 14.72 -7.94 -10.16
C ALA A 220 13.57 -8.56 -9.36
N TYR A 221 12.49 -8.89 -10.02
CA TYR A 221 11.30 -9.44 -9.39
C TYR A 221 10.70 -10.61 -10.14
N ILE A 222 9.93 -11.39 -9.41
CA ILE A 222 9.07 -12.45 -9.93
C ILE A 222 7.72 -12.36 -9.22
N ASN A 223 6.64 -12.64 -9.93
CA ASN A 223 5.34 -12.85 -9.30
C ASN A 223 4.55 -13.96 -9.98
N GLY A 224 3.51 -14.42 -9.33
CA GLY A 224 2.67 -15.49 -9.85
C GLY A 224 1.46 -15.78 -8.97
N SER A 225 0.61 -16.68 -9.47
CA SER A 225 -0.60 -17.13 -8.79
C SER A 225 -0.87 -18.61 -9.04
N ASP A 226 -1.91 -19.16 -8.42
CA ASP A 226 -2.26 -20.56 -8.53
C ASP A 226 -2.61 -20.97 -9.98
N ASP A 227 -3.33 -20.12 -10.69
CA ASP A 227 -3.75 -20.38 -12.07
C ASP A 227 -2.57 -20.43 -13.04
N ASN A 228 -1.63 -19.50 -12.90
CA ASN A 228 -0.52 -19.31 -13.85
C ASN A 228 0.86 -19.59 -13.26
N LYS A 229 0.94 -20.04 -12.02
CA LYS A 229 2.19 -20.33 -11.30
C LYS A 229 3.15 -19.14 -11.27
N LEU A 230 3.94 -18.96 -12.33
CA LEU A 230 4.83 -17.82 -12.52
C LEU A 230 4.25 -16.97 -13.66
N GLN A 231 3.83 -15.75 -13.39
CA GLN A 231 3.21 -14.87 -14.37
C GLN A 231 4.20 -13.88 -14.96
N HIS A 232 4.95 -13.19 -14.11
CA HIS A 232 5.87 -12.15 -14.54
C HIS A 232 7.28 -12.38 -14.01
N ILE A 233 8.25 -12.05 -14.82
CA ILE A 233 9.67 -11.96 -14.47
C ILE A 233 10.17 -10.65 -15.02
N GLY A 234 10.66 -9.77 -14.16
CA GLY A 234 11.10 -8.47 -14.63
C GLY A 234 12.28 -7.92 -13.86
N GLY A 235 12.67 -6.76 -14.27
CA GLY A 235 13.67 -5.98 -13.57
C GLY A 235 13.66 -4.54 -14.01
N GLU A 236 14.00 -3.67 -13.09
CA GLU A 236 14.07 -2.24 -13.27
C GLU A 236 15.39 -1.69 -12.73
N TYR A 237 15.91 -0.69 -13.40
CA TYR A 237 17.06 0.08 -12.93
C TYR A 237 16.65 1.52 -12.66
N THR A 238 16.90 1.97 -11.44
CA THR A 238 16.61 3.32 -10.98
C THR A 238 17.88 4.11 -10.76
N LEU A 239 17.94 5.33 -11.27
CA LEU A 239 19.06 6.24 -11.18
C LEU A 239 18.62 7.64 -10.73
N ASN A 240 19.21 8.14 -9.65
CA ASN A 240 19.02 9.54 -9.23
C ASN A 240 20.00 10.46 -9.99
N TYR A 241 19.46 11.39 -10.79
CA TYR A 241 20.26 12.33 -11.55
C TYR A 241 19.67 13.75 -11.49
N ALA A 242 20.47 14.69 -11.02
CA ALA A 242 20.15 16.12 -11.00
C ALA A 242 18.81 16.48 -10.31
N GLY A 243 18.42 15.72 -9.28
CA GLY A 243 17.15 15.94 -8.54
C GLY A 243 15.93 15.26 -9.16
N ALA A 244 16.12 14.50 -10.22
CA ALA A 244 15.13 13.59 -10.76
C ALA A 244 15.54 12.15 -10.48
N GLU A 245 14.56 11.29 -10.30
CA GLU A 245 14.72 9.85 -10.36
C GLU A 245 14.30 9.35 -11.74
N LEU A 246 15.18 8.61 -12.38
CA LEU A 246 14.94 8.03 -13.70
C LEU A 246 14.87 6.53 -13.54
N SER A 247 13.85 5.91 -14.08
CA SER A 247 13.74 4.46 -14.10
C SER A 247 13.64 3.91 -15.52
N ALA A 248 14.14 2.69 -15.70
CA ALA A 248 13.97 1.94 -16.93
C ALA A 248 13.97 0.45 -16.62
N GLY A 249 12.99 -0.26 -17.15
CA GLY A 249 12.80 -1.67 -16.85
C GLY A 249 12.24 -2.45 -18.03
N ILE A 250 12.14 -3.74 -17.78
CA ILE A 250 11.54 -4.69 -18.71
C ILE A 250 10.82 -5.76 -17.91
N ASP A 251 9.62 -6.11 -18.34
CA ASP A 251 8.82 -7.18 -17.82
C ASP A 251 8.57 -8.26 -18.89
N TYR A 252 8.57 -9.52 -18.49
CA TYR A 252 8.21 -10.66 -19.31
C TYR A 252 6.98 -11.34 -18.74
N ASP A 253 5.89 -11.28 -19.46
CA ASP A 253 4.67 -12.03 -19.17
C ASP A 253 4.83 -13.46 -19.72
N THR A 254 4.76 -14.44 -18.84
CA THR A 254 4.96 -15.85 -19.20
C THR A 254 3.76 -16.48 -19.92
N ASP A 255 2.58 -15.88 -19.79
CA ASP A 255 1.34 -16.36 -20.44
C ASP A 255 1.26 -15.87 -21.87
N SER A 256 1.30 -14.57 -22.07
CA SER A 256 1.31 -13.97 -23.39
C SER A 256 2.63 -14.19 -24.12
N LYS A 257 3.72 -14.45 -23.38
CA LYS A 257 5.11 -14.56 -23.87
C LYS A 257 5.62 -13.27 -24.49
N ASP A 258 5.11 -12.16 -24.00
CA ASP A 258 5.46 -10.84 -24.48
C ASP A 258 6.40 -10.12 -23.51
N TRP A 259 7.23 -9.24 -24.07
CA TRP A 259 8.10 -8.35 -23.33
C TRP A 259 7.51 -6.94 -23.31
N SER A 260 7.43 -6.34 -22.13
CA SER A 260 6.92 -4.99 -21.93
C SER A 260 8.02 -4.09 -21.39
N PRO A 261 8.67 -3.25 -22.20
CA PRO A 261 9.59 -2.23 -21.72
C PRO A 261 8.84 -1.11 -21.02
N MET A 262 9.46 -0.56 -19.99
CA MET A 262 8.93 0.56 -19.23
C MET A 262 10.00 1.59 -18.94
N ALA A 263 9.61 2.83 -18.73
CA ALA A 263 10.48 3.91 -18.32
C ALA A 263 9.69 4.93 -17.50
N GLY A 264 10.34 5.54 -16.53
CA GLY A 264 9.73 6.54 -15.67
C GLY A 264 10.68 7.70 -15.38
N ILE A 265 10.12 8.82 -15.00
CA ILE A 265 10.82 9.94 -14.41
C ILE A 265 9.99 10.52 -13.28
N SER A 266 10.60 10.71 -12.11
CA SER A 266 10.00 11.32 -10.94
C SER A 266 10.77 12.55 -10.51
N PHE A 267 10.08 13.58 -10.10
CA PHE A 267 10.64 14.80 -9.52
C PHE A 267 10.06 14.99 -8.12
N ASN A 268 10.91 14.94 -7.12
CA ASN A 268 10.55 15.24 -5.73
C ASN A 268 10.78 16.73 -5.41
N PHE A 269 9.90 17.35 -4.62
CA PHE A 269 9.97 18.75 -4.20
C PHE A 269 9.57 18.96 -2.73
#